data_ae9a2b4dd60b0f590fca16fe16035ac4
#
_entry.id   ae9a2b4dd60b0f590fca16fe16035ac4
#
_cell.length_a   1.000
_cell.length_b   1.000
_cell.length_c   1.000
_cell.angle_alpha   90.00
_cell.angle_beta   90.00
_cell.angle_gamma   90.00
#
_symmetry.space_group_name_H-M   'P 1'
#
loop_
_entity.id
_entity.type
_entity.pdbx_description
1 polymer ?
#
loop_
_entity_poly.entity_id
_entity_poly.type
_entity_poly.pdbx_seq_one_letter_code
_entity_poly.pdbx_strand_id
1 'polypeptide(L)' 'SLVAPFVAHWWINATAFAVAWSVSR' A
#
# COMPACT_ATOMS: atom_id res chain seq x y z
N SER A 1 -11.51 -2.71 16.47
CA SER A 1 -10.61 -1.55 16.32
C SER A 1 -10.57 -1.09 14.89
N LEU A 2 -10.48 0.21 14.68
CA LEU A 2 -10.34 0.78 13.33
C LEU A 2 -8.88 0.85 12.86
N VAL A 3 -7.95 0.63 13.77
CA VAL A 3 -6.52 0.75 13.46
C VAL A 3 -6.04 -0.38 12.56
N ALA A 4 -6.44 -1.61 12.87
CA ALA A 4 -5.95 -2.77 12.11
C ALA A 4 -6.34 -2.71 10.62
N PRO A 5 -7.61 -2.47 10.26
CA PRO A 5 -7.96 -2.36 8.84
C PRO A 5 -7.34 -1.13 8.18
N PHE A 6 -7.16 -0.04 8.94
CA PHE A 6 -6.52 1.16 8.41
C PHE A 6 -5.06 0.89 8.03
N VAL A 7 -4.33 0.25 8.93
CA VAL A 7 -2.92 -0.09 8.69
C VAL A 7 -2.79 -1.07 7.54
N ALA A 8 -3.66 -2.07 7.48
CA ALA A 8 -3.64 -3.04 6.39
C ALA A 8 -3.86 -2.37 5.03
N HIS A 9 -4.78 -1.41 4.97
CA HIS A 9 -5.06 -0.68 3.74
C HIS A 9 -3.85 0.15 3.30
N TRP A 10 -3.21 0.78 4.24
CA TRP A 10 -1.99 1.54 3.95
C TRP A 10 -0.88 0.64 3.41
N TRP A 11 -0.75 -0.53 3.99
CA TRP A 11 0.25 -1.49 3.55
C TRP A 11 0.02 -1.92 2.11
N ILE A 12 -1.23 -2.23 1.78
CA ILE A 12 -1.59 -2.63 0.43
C ILE A 12 -1.32 -1.49 -0.56
N ASN A 13 -1.69 -0.28 -0.20
CA ASN A 13 -1.48 0.89 -1.06
C ASN A 13 0.00 1.17 -1.28
N ALA A 14 0.81 1.08 -0.23
CA ALA A 14 2.23 1.33 -0.34
C ALA A 14 2.90 0.30 -1.26
N THR A 15 2.49 -0.96 -1.14
CA THR A 15 3.03 -2.02 -1.97
C THR A 15 2.63 -1.82 -3.43
N ALA A 16 1.37 -1.49 -3.69
CA ALA A 16 0.89 -1.24 -5.04
C ALA A 16 1.61 -0.04 -5.68
N PHE A 17 1.82 1.01 -4.90
CA PHE A 17 2.54 2.18 -5.39
C PHE A 17 3.98 1.83 -5.75
N ALA A 18 4.65 1.07 -4.89
CA ALA A 18 6.04 0.70 -5.12
C ALA A 18 6.19 -0.15 -6.39
N VAL A 19 5.28 -1.08 -6.60
CA VAL A 19 5.29 -1.91 -7.81
C VAL A 19 5.06 -1.05 -9.05
N ALA A 20 4.07 -0.19 -9.02
CA ALA A 20 3.76 0.67 -10.14
C ALA A 20 4.92 1.61 -10.47
N TRP A 21 5.54 2.16 -9.45
CA TRP A 21 6.71 3.03 -9.64
C TRP A 21 7.85 2.26 -10.28
N SER A 22 8.11 1.05 -9.81
CA SER A 22 9.18 0.21 -10.31
C SER A 22 8.98 -0.13 -11.79
N VAL A 23 7.75 -0.36 -12.20
CA VAL A 23 7.44 -0.71 -13.59
C VAL A 23 7.51 0.52 -14.50
N SER A 24 7.07 1.67 -14.00
CA SER A 24 6.94 2.87 -14.84
C SER A 24 8.16 3.77 -14.87
N ARG A 25 9.13 3.53 -14.00
CA ARG A 25 10.33 4.37 -13.96
C ARG A 25 11.33 4.06 -15.08
#